data_4d3ac514cc584d16da19acce75f827f5
#
_entry.id   4d3ac514cc584d16da19acce75f827f5
#
_cell.length_a   1.000
_cell.length_b   1.000
_cell.length_c   1.000
_cell.angle_alpha   90.00
_cell.angle_beta   90.00
_cell.angle_gamma   90.00
#
_symmetry.space_group_name_H-M   'P 1'
#
loop_
_entity.id
_entity.type
_entity.pdbx_description
1 polymer ?
#
loop_
_entity_poly.entity_id
_entity_poly.type
_entity_poly.pdbx_seq_one_letter_code
_entity_poly.pdbx_strand_id
1 'polypeptide(L)'
;MQAYCLKCRTKREMKNAKSITLKNRRPATQGVCPVCGTKMYRIGKSLARAAAVVSKAVTKSWLADVPADKVFLGHDGRVIKNLEELSTALREMSDETFRYHVATERNDFSNWVQDVIGDYELSTGILNSVTKAEASEAVDDRIGWLKGRPSATRR
;
A
#
# COMPACT_ATOMS: atom_id res chain seq x y z
N MET A 1 -17.23 9.43 -5.74
CA MET A 1 -16.01 9.95 -6.42
C MET A 1 -16.44 10.97 -7.46
N GLN A 2 -15.82 12.16 -7.45
CA GLN A 2 -16.25 13.26 -8.33
C GLN A 2 -15.37 13.37 -9.59
N ALA A 3 -15.99 13.64 -10.74
CA ALA A 3 -15.34 14.02 -11.97
C ALA A 3 -16.10 15.14 -12.68
N TYR A 4 -15.47 15.76 -13.64
CA TYR A 4 -16.08 16.84 -14.40
C TYR A 4 -16.95 16.26 -15.53
N CYS A 5 -18.21 16.63 -15.56
CA CYS A 5 -19.13 16.30 -16.65
C CYS A 5 -19.08 17.39 -17.72
N LEU A 6 -18.59 17.06 -18.91
CA LEU A 6 -18.49 18.02 -20.04
C LEU A 6 -19.84 18.50 -20.50
N LYS A 7 -20.88 17.67 -20.46
CA LYS A 7 -22.23 18.06 -20.91
C LYS A 7 -22.94 18.96 -19.89
N CYS A 8 -22.80 18.64 -18.57
CA CYS A 8 -23.40 19.46 -17.51
C CYS A 8 -22.51 20.64 -17.10
N ARG A 9 -21.26 20.72 -17.58
CA ARG A 9 -20.25 21.73 -17.22
C ARG A 9 -20.03 21.92 -15.73
N THR A 10 -20.19 20.84 -14.96
CA THR A 10 -20.11 20.85 -13.49
C THR A 10 -19.42 19.60 -12.98
N LYS A 11 -18.69 19.72 -11.86
CA LYS A 11 -18.18 18.56 -11.11
C LYS A 11 -19.34 17.80 -10.48
N ARG A 12 -19.43 16.52 -10.75
CA ARG A 12 -20.48 15.64 -10.20
C ARG A 12 -19.91 14.30 -9.78
N GLU A 13 -20.64 13.66 -8.90
CA GLU A 13 -20.27 12.31 -8.44
C GLU A 13 -20.60 11.28 -9.54
N MET A 14 -19.64 10.43 -9.87
CA MET A 14 -19.80 9.41 -10.90
C MET A 14 -20.60 8.23 -10.34
N LYS A 15 -21.57 7.73 -11.09
CA LYS A 15 -22.17 6.41 -10.89
C LYS A 15 -21.42 5.37 -11.72
N ASN A 16 -21.43 4.12 -11.23
CA ASN A 16 -20.78 2.97 -11.89
C ASN A 16 -19.29 3.20 -12.23
N ALA A 17 -18.55 3.77 -11.30
CA ALA A 17 -17.12 4.03 -11.46
C ALA A 17 -16.34 2.72 -11.64
N LYS A 18 -15.67 2.55 -12.80
CA LYS A 18 -14.79 1.42 -13.10
C LYS A 18 -13.37 1.91 -13.35
N SER A 19 -12.40 1.22 -12.80
CA SER A 19 -10.99 1.46 -13.14
C SER A 19 -10.72 0.94 -14.55
N ILE A 20 -10.14 1.79 -15.39
CA ILE A 20 -9.73 1.44 -16.75
C ILE A 20 -8.29 1.89 -16.98
N THR A 21 -7.63 1.25 -17.92
CA THR A 21 -6.33 1.70 -18.41
C THR A 21 -6.53 2.35 -19.77
N LEU A 22 -6.11 3.61 -19.89
CA LEU A 22 -6.17 4.33 -21.16
C LEU A 22 -5.13 3.78 -22.15
N LYS A 23 -5.28 4.09 -23.45
CA LYS A 23 -4.34 3.68 -24.52
C LYS A 23 -2.89 4.09 -24.24
N ASN A 24 -2.67 5.16 -23.47
CA ASN A 24 -1.36 5.65 -23.05
C ASN A 24 -0.83 4.98 -21.77
N ARG A 25 -1.36 3.81 -21.37
CA ARG A 25 -1.04 3.05 -20.15
C ARG A 25 -1.25 3.80 -18.84
N ARG A 26 -1.95 4.93 -18.85
CA ARG A 26 -2.26 5.67 -17.62
C ARG A 26 -3.55 5.11 -16.98
N PRO A 27 -3.55 4.86 -15.67
CA PRO A 27 -4.75 4.46 -14.96
C PRO A 27 -5.75 5.62 -14.95
N ALA A 28 -7.00 5.31 -15.23
CA ALA A 28 -8.11 6.26 -15.16
C ALA A 28 -9.35 5.58 -14.58
N THR A 29 -10.28 6.38 -14.07
CA THR A 29 -11.59 5.89 -13.65
C THR A 29 -12.61 6.42 -14.63
N GLN A 30 -13.40 5.52 -15.20
CA GLN A 30 -14.55 5.83 -16.03
C GLN A 30 -15.83 5.63 -15.24
N GLY A 31 -16.75 6.58 -15.32
CA GLY A 31 -18.08 6.48 -14.76
C GLY A 31 -19.10 7.22 -15.59
N VAL A 32 -20.34 7.25 -15.14
CA VAL A 32 -21.42 7.95 -15.81
C VAL A 32 -21.98 9.07 -14.93
N CYS A 33 -22.35 10.17 -15.57
CA CYS A 33 -23.02 11.27 -14.88
C CYS A 33 -24.43 10.82 -14.47
N PRO A 34 -24.85 10.98 -13.21
CA PRO A 34 -26.18 10.58 -12.74
C PRO A 34 -27.33 11.40 -13.35
N VAL A 35 -27.02 12.56 -13.91
CA VAL A 35 -28.01 13.51 -14.45
C VAL A 35 -28.22 13.37 -15.96
N CYS A 36 -27.15 13.29 -16.73
CA CYS A 36 -27.21 13.25 -18.18
C CYS A 36 -26.71 11.93 -18.82
N GLY A 37 -26.27 10.95 -18.01
CA GLY A 37 -25.77 9.67 -18.51
C GLY A 37 -24.45 9.74 -19.29
N THR A 38 -23.83 10.91 -19.41
CA THR A 38 -22.59 11.09 -20.17
C THR A 38 -21.43 10.37 -19.47
N LYS A 39 -20.59 9.69 -20.24
CA LYS A 39 -19.36 9.08 -19.75
C LYS A 39 -18.39 10.15 -19.24
N MET A 40 -17.92 10.00 -18.02
CA MET A 40 -16.95 10.87 -17.40
C MET A 40 -15.67 10.10 -17.11
N TYR A 41 -14.53 10.77 -17.23
CA TYR A 41 -13.23 10.18 -17.00
C TYR A 41 -12.47 11.01 -15.98
N ARG A 42 -11.80 10.31 -15.07
CA ARG A 42 -10.83 10.92 -14.16
C ARG A 42 -9.48 10.24 -14.35
N ILE A 43 -8.52 10.99 -14.84
CA ILE A 43 -7.14 10.53 -15.02
C ILE A 43 -6.45 10.60 -13.66
N GLY A 44 -5.74 9.55 -13.30
CA GLY A 44 -5.01 9.41 -12.04
C GLY A 44 -5.38 8.12 -11.31
N LYS A 45 -4.52 7.68 -10.39
CA LYS A 45 -4.86 6.57 -9.49
C LYS A 45 -6.16 6.93 -8.77
N SER A 46 -7.22 6.21 -9.04
CA SER A 46 -8.38 6.30 -8.18
C SER A 46 -7.95 5.75 -6.83
N LEU A 47 -8.08 6.57 -5.80
CA LEU A 47 -8.13 6.10 -4.41
C LEU A 47 -9.48 5.43 -4.11
N ALA A 48 -10.14 4.86 -5.14
CA ALA A 48 -11.11 3.83 -4.87
C ALA A 48 -10.28 2.65 -4.35
N ARG A 49 -10.16 2.55 -3.04
CA ARG A 49 -9.99 1.28 -2.37
C ARG A 49 -11.01 0.30 -2.99
N ALA A 50 -10.68 -0.26 -4.16
CA ALA A 50 -11.01 -1.63 -4.31
C ALA A 50 -10.22 -2.28 -3.19
N ALA A 51 -10.90 -2.72 -2.14
CA ALA A 51 -10.42 -3.84 -1.39
C ALA A 51 -10.18 -4.88 -2.49
N ALA A 52 -8.99 -4.88 -3.05
CA ALA A 52 -8.55 -5.93 -3.93
C ALA A 52 -8.74 -7.15 -3.04
N VAL A 53 -9.62 -8.03 -3.44
CA VAL A 53 -9.72 -9.35 -2.83
C VAL A 53 -8.35 -9.95 -3.09
N VAL A 54 -7.46 -9.75 -2.12
CA VAL A 54 -6.09 -10.26 -2.18
C VAL A 54 -6.28 -11.77 -2.20
N SER A 55 -6.01 -12.38 -3.34
CA SER A 55 -6.21 -13.81 -3.49
C SER A 55 -5.34 -14.55 -2.47
N LYS A 56 -5.78 -15.71 -2.00
CA LYS A 56 -5.00 -16.56 -1.07
C LYS A 56 -3.57 -16.82 -1.58
N ALA A 57 -3.39 -16.86 -2.90
CA ALA A 57 -2.07 -17.03 -3.52
C ALA A 57 -1.17 -15.82 -3.27
N VAL A 58 -1.69 -14.60 -3.42
CA VAL A 58 -0.95 -13.35 -3.17
C VAL A 58 -0.67 -13.18 -1.68
N THR A 59 -1.64 -13.48 -0.81
CA THR A 59 -1.43 -13.47 0.66
C THR A 59 -0.29 -14.40 1.07
N LYS A 60 -0.25 -15.61 0.51
CA LYS A 60 0.81 -16.59 0.78
C LYS A 60 2.17 -16.10 0.25
N SER A 61 2.20 -15.46 -0.91
CA SER A 61 3.42 -14.88 -1.50
C SER A 61 3.98 -13.75 -0.64
N TRP A 62 3.13 -12.89 -0.08
CA TRP A 62 3.58 -11.77 0.76
C TRP A 62 4.09 -12.19 2.15
N LEU A 63 3.65 -13.36 2.64
CA LEU A 63 4.13 -13.94 3.90
C LEU A 63 5.33 -14.89 3.72
N ALA A 64 5.70 -15.20 2.48
CA ALA A 64 6.81 -16.08 2.19
C ALA A 64 8.16 -15.35 2.26
N ASP A 65 9.23 -16.13 2.44
CA ASP A 65 10.58 -15.60 2.35
C ASP A 65 10.88 -15.12 0.93
N VAL A 66 11.52 -13.96 0.83
CA VAL A 66 12.02 -13.45 -0.44
C VAL A 66 13.31 -14.17 -0.85
N PRO A 67 13.64 -14.21 -2.14
CA PRO A 67 14.91 -14.75 -2.61
C PRO A 67 16.12 -14.09 -1.95
N ALA A 68 17.21 -14.81 -1.82
CA ALA A 68 18.44 -14.35 -1.15
C ALA A 68 19.05 -13.08 -1.77
N ASP A 69 18.78 -12.82 -3.04
CA ASP A 69 19.18 -11.61 -3.77
C ASP A 69 18.30 -10.38 -3.51
N LYS A 70 17.18 -10.56 -2.81
CA LYS A 70 16.18 -9.50 -2.52
C LYS A 70 15.92 -9.28 -1.04
N VAL A 71 16.75 -9.85 -0.18
CA VAL A 71 16.66 -9.64 1.26
C VAL A 71 16.97 -8.19 1.61
N PHE A 72 16.37 -7.69 2.68
CA PHE A 72 16.72 -6.39 3.23
C PHE A 72 17.91 -6.52 4.16
N LEU A 73 18.92 -5.68 3.97
CA LEU A 73 20.09 -5.61 4.83
C LEU A 73 19.98 -4.39 5.75
N GLY A 74 19.80 -4.65 7.05
CA GLY A 74 19.81 -3.61 8.06
C GLY A 74 21.22 -3.02 8.26
N HIS A 75 21.28 -1.76 8.65
CA HIS A 75 22.55 -1.11 9.01
C HIS A 75 23.30 -1.80 10.16
N ASP A 76 22.57 -2.49 11.01
CA ASP A 76 23.08 -3.33 12.11
C ASP A 76 23.56 -4.73 11.65
N GLY A 77 23.58 -4.99 10.35
CA GLY A 77 23.99 -6.27 9.75
C GLY A 77 22.90 -7.35 9.76
N ARG A 78 21.68 -7.04 10.16
CA ARG A 78 20.55 -7.98 10.13
C ARG A 78 20.09 -8.22 8.69
N VAL A 79 19.75 -9.47 8.41
CA VAL A 79 19.18 -9.92 7.14
C VAL A 79 17.70 -10.21 7.36
N ILE A 80 16.83 -9.49 6.66
CA ILE A 80 15.37 -9.63 6.77
C ILE A 80 14.84 -10.23 5.47
N LYS A 81 14.14 -11.36 5.57
CA LYS A 81 13.67 -12.17 4.42
C LYS A 81 12.17 -12.13 4.22
N ASN A 82 11.41 -11.76 5.26
CA ASN A 82 9.96 -11.78 5.24
C ASN A 82 9.37 -10.71 6.17
N LEU A 83 8.06 -10.54 6.16
CA LEU A 83 7.38 -9.55 6.99
C LEU A 83 7.46 -9.84 8.50
N GLU A 84 7.53 -11.11 8.92
CA GLU A 84 7.64 -11.47 10.33
C GLU A 84 9.02 -11.07 10.89
N GLU A 85 10.08 -11.31 10.11
CA GLU A 85 11.43 -10.87 10.46
C GLU A 85 11.52 -9.34 10.45
N LEU A 86 10.83 -8.65 9.53
CA LEU A 86 10.76 -7.20 9.49
C LEU A 86 10.12 -6.64 10.77
N SER A 87 8.98 -7.20 11.21
CA SER A 87 8.34 -6.78 12.46
C SER A 87 9.26 -6.95 13.66
N THR A 88 9.91 -8.11 13.78
CA THR A 88 10.86 -8.40 14.86
C THR A 88 12.04 -7.44 14.83
N ALA A 89 12.62 -7.22 13.64
CA ALA A 89 13.75 -6.32 13.48
C ALA A 89 13.39 -4.87 13.86
N LEU A 90 12.21 -4.37 13.46
CA LEU A 90 11.74 -3.02 13.82
C LEU A 90 11.57 -2.85 15.34
N ARG A 91 11.19 -3.90 16.08
CA ARG A 91 11.08 -3.85 17.54
C ARG A 91 12.43 -3.82 18.24
N GLU A 92 13.37 -4.61 17.73
CA GLU A 92 14.66 -4.86 18.38
C GLU A 92 15.76 -3.89 17.97
N MET A 93 15.66 -3.27 16.79
CA MET A 93 16.67 -2.32 16.33
C MET A 93 16.73 -1.06 17.20
N SER A 94 17.89 -0.42 17.23
CA SER A 94 18.06 0.88 17.88
C SER A 94 17.33 1.99 17.10
N ASP A 95 17.00 3.09 17.79
CA ASP A 95 16.41 4.27 17.13
C ASP A 95 17.37 4.88 16.13
N GLU A 96 18.67 4.74 16.35
CA GLU A 96 19.71 5.19 15.43
C GLU A 96 19.66 4.38 14.12
N THR A 97 19.60 3.05 14.20
CA THR A 97 19.43 2.17 13.04
C THR A 97 18.14 2.49 12.28
N PHE A 98 17.04 2.70 12.99
CA PHE A 98 15.77 3.07 12.36
C PHE A 98 15.89 4.39 11.60
N ARG A 99 16.45 5.44 12.23
CA ARG A 99 16.63 6.75 11.60
C ARG A 99 17.59 6.73 10.42
N TYR A 100 18.55 5.83 10.41
CA TYR A 100 19.44 5.64 9.26
C TYR A 100 18.67 5.25 8.00
N HIS A 101 17.68 4.36 8.14
CA HIS A 101 16.86 3.88 7.03
C HIS A 101 15.64 4.76 6.73
N VAL A 102 15.26 5.64 7.69
CA VAL A 102 14.11 6.53 7.57
C VAL A 102 14.58 7.98 7.64
N ALA A 103 14.95 8.54 6.50
CA ALA A 103 15.27 9.96 6.35
C ALA A 103 14.03 10.73 5.84
N THR A 104 14.10 12.06 5.86
CA THR A 104 12.99 12.97 5.51
C THR A 104 12.33 12.67 4.17
N GLU A 105 13.11 12.19 3.19
CA GLU A 105 12.64 11.89 1.82
C GLU A 105 12.79 10.42 1.43
N ARG A 106 13.28 9.56 2.34
CA ARG A 106 13.59 8.17 2.06
C ARG A 106 13.16 7.27 3.21
N ASN A 107 12.44 6.20 2.90
CA ASN A 107 12.12 5.14 3.84
C ASN A 107 12.43 3.79 3.18
N ASP A 108 13.59 3.22 3.52
CA ASP A 108 14.09 1.99 2.91
C ASP A 108 13.18 0.79 3.19
N PHE A 109 12.55 0.74 4.36
CA PHE A 109 11.59 -0.32 4.72
C PHE A 109 10.35 -0.26 3.84
N SER A 110 9.79 0.95 3.65
CA SER A 110 8.65 1.18 2.78
C SER A 110 8.98 0.81 1.33
N ASN A 111 10.14 1.23 0.82
CA ASN A 111 10.59 0.92 -0.53
C ASN A 111 10.77 -0.60 -0.72
N TRP A 112 11.42 -1.28 0.23
CA TRP A 112 11.61 -2.72 0.14
C TRP A 112 10.27 -3.48 0.16
N VAL A 113 9.34 -3.10 1.01
CA VAL A 113 8.00 -3.71 1.05
C VAL A 113 7.26 -3.46 -0.26
N GLN A 114 7.39 -2.27 -0.84
CA GLN A 114 6.75 -1.94 -2.11
C GLN A 114 7.32 -2.71 -3.29
N ASP A 115 8.65 -2.76 -3.40
CA ASP A 115 9.35 -3.24 -4.61
C ASP A 115 9.58 -4.76 -4.58
N VAL A 116 9.77 -5.33 -3.39
CA VAL A 116 10.12 -6.75 -3.22
C VAL A 116 8.91 -7.58 -2.77
N ILE A 117 8.19 -7.16 -1.75
CA ILE A 117 6.98 -7.84 -1.27
C ILE A 117 5.80 -7.54 -2.21
N GLY A 118 5.66 -6.29 -2.65
CA GLY A 118 4.58 -5.84 -3.51
C GLY A 118 3.31 -5.41 -2.76
N ASP A 119 3.38 -5.23 -1.44
CA ASP A 119 2.26 -4.77 -0.60
C ASP A 119 2.26 -3.25 -0.47
N TYR A 120 1.57 -2.59 -1.37
CA TYR A 120 1.43 -1.13 -1.41
C TYR A 120 0.72 -0.54 -0.18
N GLU A 121 -0.20 -1.27 0.41
CA GLU A 121 -0.95 -0.79 1.57
C GLU A 121 -0.06 -0.76 2.80
N LEU A 122 0.71 -1.83 3.00
CA LEU A 122 1.70 -1.90 4.07
C LEU A 122 2.82 -0.87 3.86
N SER A 123 3.36 -0.76 2.66
CA SER A 123 4.40 0.22 2.31
C SER A 123 3.97 1.65 2.67
N THR A 124 2.71 2.01 2.38
CA THR A 124 2.15 3.32 2.74
C THR A 124 2.00 3.47 4.26
N GLY A 125 1.61 2.41 4.97
CA GLY A 125 1.54 2.39 6.43
C GLY A 125 2.90 2.68 7.08
N ILE A 126 3.94 1.99 6.63
CA ILE A 126 5.32 2.19 7.11
C ILE A 126 5.84 3.59 6.76
N LEU A 127 5.53 4.10 5.55
CA LEU A 127 5.96 5.43 5.12
C LEU A 127 5.39 6.54 6.02
N ASN A 128 4.19 6.36 6.55
CA ASN A 128 3.51 7.32 7.43
C ASN A 128 3.89 7.13 8.91
N SER A 129 4.65 6.11 9.27
CA SER A 129 5.09 5.86 10.64
C SER A 129 6.26 6.77 10.99
N VAL A 130 6.16 7.44 12.12
CA VAL A 130 7.19 8.37 12.62
C VAL A 130 8.20 7.63 13.51
N THR A 131 7.77 6.54 14.13
CA THR A 131 8.57 5.75 15.05
C THR A 131 8.68 4.29 14.61
N LYS A 132 9.75 3.60 15.07
CA LYS A 132 9.90 2.17 14.83
C LYS A 132 8.75 1.34 15.43
N ALA A 133 8.17 1.80 16.53
CA ALA A 133 7.03 1.13 17.17
C ALA A 133 5.78 1.18 16.27
N GLU A 134 5.47 2.36 15.70
CA GLU A 134 4.37 2.51 14.74
C GLU A 134 4.59 1.69 13.47
N ALA A 135 5.82 1.68 12.95
CA ALA A 135 6.17 0.86 11.80
C ALA A 135 6.01 -0.64 12.09
N SER A 136 6.46 -1.11 13.26
CA SER A 136 6.28 -2.49 13.70
C SER A 136 4.80 -2.85 13.87
N GLU A 137 3.99 -1.98 14.47
CA GLU A 137 2.54 -2.17 14.63
C GLU A 137 1.85 -2.29 13.27
N ALA A 138 2.20 -1.43 12.30
CA ALA A 138 1.66 -1.48 10.95
C ALA A 138 1.98 -2.82 10.25
N VAL A 139 3.18 -3.36 10.44
CA VAL A 139 3.57 -4.67 9.91
C VAL A 139 2.80 -5.79 10.58
N ASP A 140 2.65 -5.77 11.91
CA ASP A 140 1.92 -6.80 12.68
C ASP A 140 0.43 -6.83 12.33
N ASP A 141 -0.20 -5.67 12.25
CA ASP A 141 -1.60 -5.54 11.85
C ASP A 141 -1.81 -6.11 10.44
N ARG A 142 -0.87 -5.84 9.55
CA ARG A 142 -0.94 -6.37 8.18
C ARG A 142 -0.76 -7.88 8.14
N ILE A 143 0.21 -8.43 8.89
CA ILE A 143 0.41 -9.88 9.02
C ILE A 143 -0.85 -10.53 9.59
N GLY A 144 -1.44 -9.95 10.64
CA GLY A 144 -2.68 -10.43 11.24
C GLY A 144 -3.83 -10.48 10.24
N TRP A 145 -4.00 -9.43 9.44
CA TRP A 145 -4.99 -9.38 8.38
C TRP A 145 -4.72 -10.43 7.28
N LEU A 146 -3.48 -10.57 6.84
CA LEU A 146 -3.07 -11.55 5.83
C LEU A 146 -3.31 -13.00 6.31
N LYS A 147 -3.14 -13.27 7.59
CA LYS A 147 -3.41 -14.58 8.23
C LYS A 147 -4.90 -14.80 8.54
N GLY A 148 -5.79 -13.85 8.18
CA GLY A 148 -7.22 -13.94 8.44
C GLY A 148 -7.62 -13.72 9.90
N ARG A 149 -6.75 -13.10 10.71
CA ARG A 149 -7.08 -12.65 12.06
C ARG A 149 -7.51 -11.19 11.98
N PRO A 150 -8.70 -10.80 12.50
CA PRO A 150 -9.06 -9.39 12.58
C PRO A 150 -8.04 -8.68 13.48
N SER A 151 -7.44 -7.60 12.97
CA SER A 151 -6.63 -6.70 13.79
C SER A 151 -7.47 -6.23 14.99
N ALA A 152 -6.88 -6.29 16.18
CA ALA A 152 -7.53 -5.78 17.37
C ALA A 152 -7.70 -4.27 17.22
N THR A 153 -8.90 -3.84 16.84
CA THR A 153 -9.26 -2.43 16.77
C THR A 153 -9.09 -1.84 18.16
N ARG A 154 -8.07 -1.04 18.36
CA ARG A 154 -7.99 -0.19 19.55
C ARG A 154 -9.20 0.76 19.53
N ARG A 155 -10.06 0.62 20.53
CA ARG A 155 -11.05 1.62 20.89
C ARG A 155 -10.34 2.82 21.52
#